data_45c6d59b4338e33ab1472b05adcb2195
#
_entry.id   45c6d59b4338e33ab1472b05adcb2195
#
_cell.length_a   1.000
_cell.length_b   1.000
_cell.length_c   1.000
_cell.angle_alpha   90.00
_cell.angle_beta   90.00
_cell.angle_gamma   90.00
#
_symmetry.space_group_name_H-M   'P 1'
#
loop_
_entity.id
_entity.type
_entity.pdbx_description
1 polymer ?
#
loop_
_entity_poly.entity_id
_entity_poly.type
_entity_poly.pdbx_seq_one_letter_code
_entity_poly.pdbx_strand_id
1 'polypeptide(L)'
;FLRWGLAFLRQANSAGLQRNTLATLELALESRTAMQALLQQHPIDFDHEVSGKLHLYPSAEGVQGAAAMIALKRGYGVQQRLVNAAEATAIEPALSGAPWLAGGVYSPEEEAGDPYRFSQGLLQVLQQQYGVQALFGFDTQSLRHADGRWQLQARDGRRLQAARVLVCAGIDSSALLKPLRLRMPVMAIKGYSFTAPLGSNAPKVSITDTKRKLVFCRLGERIRVAGLADLNDWNPTPEPARLATLIAQARASLPEAADYEHIESSWAGLRPVTPWTSPIIRNLGDGLACNIGHGMLGWTLAMGSGERAVQQLLGMT
;
A
#
# COMPACT_ATOMS: atom_id res chain seq x y z
N PHE A 1 -10.34 1.83 19.56
CA PHE A 1 -8.90 1.82 19.77
C PHE A 1 -8.43 0.66 20.66
N LEU A 2 -8.91 0.56 21.93
CA LEU A 2 -8.41 -0.44 22.90
C LEU A 2 -8.45 -1.90 22.40
N ARG A 3 -9.56 -2.32 21.80
CA ARG A 3 -9.70 -3.70 21.29
C ARG A 3 -8.73 -3.99 20.14
N TRP A 4 -8.54 -3.03 19.26
CA TRP A 4 -7.55 -3.13 18.19
C TRP A 4 -6.14 -3.18 18.76
N GLY A 5 -5.81 -2.30 19.71
CA GLY A 5 -4.51 -2.28 20.39
C GLY A 5 -4.19 -3.60 21.10
N LEU A 6 -5.15 -4.16 21.84
CA LEU A 6 -4.96 -5.48 22.47
C LEU A 6 -4.76 -6.61 21.46
N ALA A 7 -5.48 -6.58 20.33
CA ALA A 7 -5.28 -7.55 19.27
C ALA A 7 -3.91 -7.41 18.61
N PHE A 8 -3.44 -6.17 18.41
CA PHE A 8 -2.11 -5.87 17.89
C PHE A 8 -1.00 -6.36 18.85
N LEU A 9 -1.10 -6.08 20.14
CA LEU A 9 -0.12 -6.52 21.13
C LEU A 9 0.00 -8.05 21.18
N ARG A 10 -1.08 -8.79 20.97
CA ARG A 10 -1.05 -10.26 20.87
C ARG A 10 -0.27 -10.76 19.66
N GLN A 11 -0.14 -9.96 18.61
CA GLN A 11 0.65 -10.28 17.41
C GLN A 11 2.11 -9.77 17.50
N ALA A 12 2.41 -8.86 18.44
CA ALA A 12 3.71 -8.22 18.60
C ALA A 12 4.74 -9.14 19.29
N ASN A 13 4.99 -10.31 18.68
CA ASN A 13 5.99 -11.29 19.08
C ASN A 13 6.60 -11.96 17.84
N SER A 14 7.73 -12.66 18.02
CA SER A 14 8.47 -13.27 16.90
C SER A 14 7.64 -14.23 16.05
N ALA A 15 6.83 -15.07 16.67
CA ALA A 15 5.96 -16.02 15.95
C ALA A 15 4.87 -15.31 15.17
N GLY A 16 4.24 -14.28 15.75
CA GLY A 16 3.27 -13.42 15.08
C GLY A 16 3.89 -12.68 13.90
N LEU A 17 5.08 -12.08 14.11
CA LEU A 17 5.81 -11.40 13.04
C LEU A 17 6.11 -12.35 11.87
N GLN A 18 6.66 -13.54 12.14
CA GLN A 18 6.96 -14.51 11.09
C GLN A 18 5.71 -14.94 10.32
N ARG A 19 4.67 -15.38 11.02
CA ARG A 19 3.40 -15.80 10.41
C ARG A 19 2.79 -14.70 9.53
N ASN A 20 2.70 -13.47 10.07
CA ASN A 20 2.08 -12.36 9.35
C ASN A 20 2.94 -11.91 8.15
N THR A 21 4.27 -11.97 8.28
CA THR A 21 5.19 -11.69 7.17
C THR A 21 5.01 -12.71 6.04
N LEU A 22 4.93 -14.00 6.34
CA LEU A 22 4.76 -15.05 5.34
C LEU A 22 3.41 -14.93 4.63
N ALA A 23 2.31 -14.77 5.36
CA ALA A 23 0.99 -14.57 4.78
C ALA A 23 0.92 -13.34 3.87
N THR A 24 1.61 -12.25 4.24
CA THR A 24 1.68 -11.05 3.41
C THR A 24 2.56 -11.27 2.18
N LEU A 25 3.67 -12.01 2.33
CA LEU A 25 4.58 -12.34 1.23
C LEU A 25 3.90 -13.21 0.18
N GLU A 26 3.20 -14.26 0.58
CA GLU A 26 2.44 -15.14 -0.32
C GLU A 26 1.45 -14.32 -1.16
N LEU A 27 0.67 -13.47 -0.52
CA LEU A 27 -0.28 -12.60 -1.21
C LEU A 27 0.42 -11.59 -2.14
N ALA A 28 1.61 -11.09 -1.77
CA ALA A 28 2.38 -10.18 -2.62
C ALA A 28 2.91 -10.88 -3.87
N LEU A 29 3.36 -12.14 -3.76
CA LEU A 29 3.81 -12.94 -4.90
C LEU A 29 2.65 -13.27 -5.84
N GLU A 30 1.49 -13.67 -5.31
CA GLU A 30 0.26 -13.83 -6.10
C GLU A 30 -0.12 -12.53 -6.81
N SER A 31 -0.05 -11.39 -6.10
CA SER A 31 -0.36 -10.09 -6.64
C SER A 31 0.57 -9.69 -7.79
N ARG A 32 1.87 -10.00 -7.69
CA ARG A 32 2.84 -9.78 -8.78
C ARG A 32 2.47 -10.61 -10.01
N THR A 33 2.18 -11.89 -9.83
CA THR A 33 1.77 -12.78 -10.93
C THR A 33 0.49 -12.30 -11.61
N ALA A 34 -0.52 -11.93 -10.83
CA ALA A 34 -1.79 -11.41 -11.33
C ALA A 34 -1.62 -10.06 -12.06
N MET A 35 -0.74 -9.17 -11.55
CA MET A 35 -0.41 -7.89 -12.20
C MET A 35 0.26 -8.13 -13.55
N GLN A 36 1.24 -9.01 -13.61
CA GLN A 36 1.95 -9.34 -14.86
C GLN A 36 1.00 -9.93 -15.90
N ALA A 37 0.10 -10.83 -15.51
CA ALA A 37 -0.91 -11.40 -16.41
C ALA A 37 -1.88 -10.32 -16.92
N LEU A 38 -2.34 -9.43 -16.04
CA LEU A 38 -3.21 -8.30 -16.43
C LEU A 38 -2.51 -7.40 -17.46
N LEU A 39 -1.27 -7.02 -17.21
CA LEU A 39 -0.53 -6.09 -18.09
C LEU A 39 -0.17 -6.71 -19.45
N GLN A 40 0.00 -8.02 -19.53
CA GLN A 40 0.14 -8.73 -20.81
C GLN A 40 -1.16 -8.68 -21.63
N GLN A 41 -2.31 -8.79 -20.98
CA GLN A 41 -3.61 -8.76 -21.64
C GLN A 41 -4.10 -7.33 -21.91
N HIS A 42 -3.84 -6.42 -21.00
CA HIS A 42 -4.30 -5.03 -21.04
C HIS A 42 -3.13 -4.10 -20.69
N PRO A 43 -2.33 -3.68 -21.68
CA PRO A 43 -1.26 -2.73 -21.45
C PRO A 43 -1.81 -1.41 -20.89
N ILE A 44 -1.36 -1.05 -19.69
CA ILE A 44 -1.71 0.20 -19.00
C ILE A 44 -0.42 0.96 -18.73
N ASP A 45 -0.36 2.22 -19.13
CA ASP A 45 0.78 3.09 -18.82
C ASP A 45 0.58 3.76 -17.45
N PHE A 46 1.51 3.46 -16.50
CA PHE A 46 1.49 4.00 -15.14
C PHE A 46 2.89 4.26 -14.57
N ASP A 47 3.84 4.65 -15.42
CA ASP A 47 5.24 4.85 -15.06
C ASP A 47 5.86 3.59 -14.41
N HIS A 48 5.51 2.40 -14.92
CA HIS A 48 5.96 1.13 -14.37
C HIS A 48 7.43 0.86 -14.72
N GLU A 49 8.22 0.57 -13.68
CA GLU A 49 9.64 0.22 -13.82
C GLU A 49 10.02 -0.91 -12.84
N VAL A 50 10.87 -1.83 -13.30
CA VAL A 50 11.58 -2.79 -12.45
C VAL A 50 12.89 -2.12 -12.00
N SER A 51 12.77 -1.18 -11.09
CA SER A 51 13.89 -0.33 -10.66
C SER A 51 14.68 -0.91 -9.49
N GLY A 52 14.19 -1.96 -8.88
CA GLY A 52 14.71 -2.47 -7.61
C GLY A 52 14.36 -1.59 -6.41
N LYS A 53 14.80 -2.03 -5.23
CA LYS A 53 14.57 -1.33 -3.97
C LYS A 53 15.73 -1.47 -3.00
N LEU A 54 16.06 -0.38 -2.33
CA LEU A 54 17.03 -0.32 -1.25
C LEU A 54 16.35 0.07 0.06
N HIS A 55 16.44 -0.81 1.07
CA HIS A 55 16.15 -0.46 2.46
C HIS A 55 17.46 -0.07 3.14
N LEU A 56 17.59 1.18 3.55
CA LEU A 56 18.82 1.77 4.05
C LEU A 56 18.81 1.87 5.57
N TYR A 57 19.91 1.50 6.20
CA TYR A 57 20.07 1.48 7.65
C TYR A 57 21.22 2.41 8.08
N PRO A 58 21.04 3.11 9.24
CA PRO A 58 22.05 4.01 9.76
C PRO A 58 23.13 3.32 10.61
N SER A 59 23.04 2.00 10.80
CA SER A 59 24.01 1.23 11.59
C SER A 59 24.22 -0.17 11.03
N ALA A 60 25.41 -0.72 11.26
CA ALA A 60 25.76 -2.08 10.86
C ALA A 60 24.88 -3.14 11.55
N GLU A 61 24.50 -2.89 12.81
CA GLU A 61 23.54 -3.75 13.54
C GLU A 61 22.19 -3.84 12.83
N GLY A 62 21.66 -2.70 12.36
CA GLY A 62 20.41 -2.66 11.59
C GLY A 62 20.49 -3.48 10.31
N VAL A 63 21.62 -3.39 9.59
CA VAL A 63 21.88 -4.19 8.38
C VAL A 63 21.91 -5.68 8.74
N GLN A 64 22.68 -6.08 9.73
CA GLN A 64 22.78 -7.49 10.14
C GLN A 64 21.46 -8.04 10.69
N GLY A 65 20.68 -7.22 11.38
CA GLY A 65 19.34 -7.59 11.86
C GLY A 65 18.37 -8.02 10.76
N ALA A 66 18.61 -7.60 9.50
CA ALA A 66 17.79 -8.00 8.38
C ALA A 66 18.10 -9.42 7.84
N ALA A 67 19.25 -10.01 8.20
CA ALA A 67 19.73 -11.28 7.63
C ALA A 67 18.74 -12.45 7.81
N ALA A 68 18.15 -12.58 9.00
CA ALA A 68 17.18 -13.64 9.29
C ALA A 68 15.92 -13.53 8.40
N MET A 69 15.45 -12.32 8.17
CA MET A 69 14.30 -12.08 7.32
C MET A 69 14.61 -12.33 5.83
N ILE A 70 15.81 -12.00 5.37
CA ILE A 70 16.28 -12.33 4.03
C ILE A 70 16.32 -13.84 3.83
N ALA A 71 16.90 -14.57 4.81
CA ALA A 71 16.97 -16.02 4.76
C ALA A 71 15.56 -16.67 4.69
N LEU A 72 14.62 -16.16 5.50
CA LEU A 72 13.23 -16.61 5.47
C LEU A 72 12.58 -16.40 4.09
N LYS A 73 12.70 -15.20 3.53
CA LYS A 73 12.09 -14.84 2.24
C LYS A 73 12.72 -15.57 1.05
N ARG A 74 14.01 -15.91 1.14
CA ARG A 74 14.71 -16.68 0.10
C ARG A 74 14.04 -18.01 -0.18
N GLY A 75 13.50 -18.70 0.86
CA GLY A 75 12.74 -19.92 0.71
C GLY A 75 11.47 -19.81 -0.15
N TYR A 76 11.01 -18.57 -0.38
CA TYR A 76 9.87 -18.23 -1.24
C TYR A 76 10.30 -17.64 -2.60
N GLY A 77 11.58 -17.76 -2.97
CA GLY A 77 12.11 -17.28 -4.25
C GLY A 77 12.44 -15.78 -4.30
N VAL A 78 12.33 -15.04 -3.17
CA VAL A 78 12.62 -13.61 -3.15
C VAL A 78 14.11 -13.36 -3.17
N GLN A 79 14.58 -12.57 -4.14
CA GLN A 79 15.97 -12.19 -4.30
C GLN A 79 16.28 -10.94 -3.47
N GLN A 80 16.99 -11.12 -2.37
CA GLN A 80 17.46 -10.03 -1.51
C GLN A 80 18.89 -10.30 -1.05
N ARG A 81 19.69 -9.24 -0.90
CA ARG A 81 21.04 -9.35 -0.32
C ARG A 81 21.38 -8.16 0.58
N LEU A 82 22.21 -8.39 1.56
CA LEU A 82 22.84 -7.32 2.32
C LEU A 82 23.84 -6.58 1.44
N VAL A 83 23.92 -5.27 1.63
CA VAL A 83 24.90 -4.39 0.97
C VAL A 83 25.51 -3.45 2.00
N ASN A 84 26.83 -3.22 1.94
CA ASN A 84 27.49 -2.15 2.69
C ASN A 84 27.22 -0.78 2.03
N ALA A 85 27.68 0.31 2.65
CA ALA A 85 27.45 1.66 2.16
C ALA A 85 28.04 1.90 0.74
N ALA A 86 29.24 1.37 0.47
CA ALA A 86 29.89 1.51 -0.85
C ALA A 86 29.13 0.75 -1.92
N GLU A 87 28.70 -0.49 -1.65
CA GLU A 87 27.88 -1.28 -2.56
C GLU A 87 26.50 -0.63 -2.81
N ALA A 88 25.86 -0.09 -1.77
CA ALA A 88 24.60 0.63 -1.91
C ALA A 88 24.76 1.87 -2.80
N THR A 89 25.84 2.64 -2.62
CA THR A 89 26.14 3.81 -3.45
C THR A 89 26.52 3.42 -4.89
N ALA A 90 27.16 2.28 -5.10
CA ALA A 90 27.41 1.77 -6.45
C ALA A 90 26.14 1.36 -7.19
N ILE A 91 25.11 0.85 -6.45
CA ILE A 91 23.79 0.54 -7.01
C ILE A 91 23.00 1.83 -7.28
N GLU A 92 23.04 2.78 -6.34
CA GLU A 92 22.30 4.04 -6.41
C GLU A 92 23.22 5.23 -6.09
N PRO A 93 23.77 5.90 -7.12
CA PRO A 93 24.71 7.01 -6.94
C PRO A 93 24.14 8.21 -6.16
N ALA A 94 22.83 8.38 -6.13
CA ALA A 94 22.17 9.42 -5.30
C ALA A 94 22.51 9.30 -3.80
N LEU A 95 23.00 8.14 -3.35
CA LEU A 95 23.41 7.90 -1.97
C LEU A 95 24.79 8.47 -1.62
N SER A 96 25.56 8.97 -2.58
CA SER A 96 26.86 9.61 -2.31
C SER A 96 26.76 10.80 -1.33
N GLY A 97 25.61 11.47 -1.29
CA GLY A 97 25.29 12.54 -0.35
C GLY A 97 24.66 12.10 0.97
N ALA A 98 24.70 10.82 1.33
CA ALA A 98 24.04 10.27 2.52
C ALA A 98 25.06 9.78 3.60
N PRO A 99 25.72 10.68 4.36
CA PRO A 99 26.79 10.32 5.30
C PRO A 99 26.30 9.47 6.48
N TRP A 100 24.99 9.39 6.66
CA TRP A 100 24.35 8.58 7.70
C TRP A 100 24.21 7.10 7.33
N LEU A 101 24.52 6.72 6.08
CA LEU A 101 24.30 5.37 5.56
C LEU A 101 25.38 4.40 6.04
N ALA A 102 24.99 3.33 6.73
CA ALA A 102 25.89 2.23 7.08
C ALA A 102 25.80 1.06 6.06
N GLY A 103 24.67 0.92 5.39
CA GLY A 103 24.41 -0.14 4.43
C GLY A 103 22.91 -0.39 4.26
N GLY A 104 22.55 -1.52 3.67
CA GLY A 104 21.15 -1.80 3.38
C GLY A 104 20.83 -3.22 2.98
N VAL A 105 19.56 -3.39 2.56
CA VAL A 105 19.07 -4.58 1.87
C VAL A 105 18.68 -4.18 0.46
N TYR A 106 19.26 -4.80 -0.53
CA TYR A 106 18.93 -4.62 -1.93
C TYR A 106 18.03 -5.74 -2.44
N SER A 107 16.95 -5.37 -3.11
CA SER A 107 15.97 -6.24 -3.75
C SER A 107 15.89 -5.85 -5.24
N PRO A 108 16.58 -6.55 -6.16
CA PRO A 108 16.69 -6.14 -7.55
C PRO A 108 15.40 -6.26 -8.36
N GLU A 109 14.50 -7.14 -7.95
CA GLU A 109 13.27 -7.45 -8.69
C GLU A 109 12.05 -6.65 -8.22
N GLU A 110 12.24 -5.68 -7.32
CA GLU A 110 11.14 -4.82 -6.86
C GLU A 110 10.74 -3.83 -7.95
N GLU A 111 9.44 -3.62 -8.04
CA GLU A 111 8.81 -2.83 -9.07
C GLU A 111 8.20 -1.56 -8.48
N ALA A 112 8.17 -0.49 -9.26
CA ALA A 112 7.53 0.76 -8.93
C ALA A 112 6.55 1.17 -10.03
N GLY A 113 5.56 2.00 -9.69
CA GLY A 113 4.59 2.54 -10.64
C GLY A 113 3.61 3.47 -9.95
N ASP A 114 2.88 4.28 -10.70
CA ASP A 114 1.89 5.22 -10.17
C ASP A 114 0.53 4.51 -9.97
N PRO A 115 0.09 4.25 -8.71
CA PRO A 115 -1.17 3.57 -8.45
C PRO A 115 -2.40 4.36 -8.93
N TYR A 116 -2.29 5.69 -9.00
CA TYR A 116 -3.40 6.53 -9.47
C TYR A 116 -3.58 6.37 -10.98
N ARG A 117 -2.51 6.47 -11.76
CA ARG A 117 -2.54 6.24 -13.22
C ARG A 117 -3.00 4.82 -13.55
N PHE A 118 -2.47 3.83 -12.82
CA PHE A 118 -2.91 2.44 -12.96
C PHE A 118 -4.41 2.27 -12.73
N SER A 119 -4.94 2.83 -11.62
CA SER A 119 -6.36 2.72 -11.29
C SER A 119 -7.26 3.37 -12.33
N GLN A 120 -6.86 4.52 -12.89
CA GLN A 120 -7.58 5.19 -13.98
C GLN A 120 -7.55 4.35 -15.27
N GLY A 121 -6.37 3.85 -15.66
CA GLY A 121 -6.22 3.02 -16.84
C GLY A 121 -7.00 1.72 -16.74
N LEU A 122 -6.95 1.05 -15.58
CA LEU A 122 -7.73 -0.15 -15.33
C LEU A 122 -9.25 0.12 -15.40
N LEU A 123 -9.71 1.21 -14.80
CA LEU A 123 -11.12 1.59 -14.88
C LEU A 123 -11.55 1.81 -16.33
N GLN A 124 -10.74 2.47 -17.15
CA GLN A 124 -11.01 2.68 -18.55
C GLN A 124 -11.13 1.36 -19.32
N VAL A 125 -10.21 0.41 -19.09
CA VAL A 125 -10.26 -0.95 -19.65
C VAL A 125 -11.58 -1.64 -19.25
N LEU A 126 -11.93 -1.61 -17.96
CA LEU A 126 -13.13 -2.24 -17.43
C LEU A 126 -14.41 -1.65 -18.04
N GLN A 127 -14.48 -0.34 -18.22
CA GLN A 127 -15.64 0.32 -18.82
C GLN A 127 -15.76 0.01 -20.32
N GLN A 128 -14.65 0.08 -21.05
CA GLN A 128 -14.66 -0.06 -22.51
C GLN A 128 -14.79 -1.50 -22.98
N GLN A 129 -14.14 -2.44 -22.30
CA GLN A 129 -14.06 -3.82 -22.76
C GLN A 129 -15.02 -4.76 -22.01
N TYR A 130 -15.37 -4.43 -20.77
CA TYR A 130 -16.18 -5.31 -19.91
C TYR A 130 -17.53 -4.69 -19.50
N GLY A 131 -17.84 -3.48 -19.96
CA GLY A 131 -19.12 -2.81 -19.68
C GLY A 131 -19.35 -2.47 -18.22
N VAL A 132 -18.29 -2.35 -17.42
CA VAL A 132 -18.39 -1.97 -16.01
C VAL A 132 -18.93 -0.56 -15.88
N GLN A 133 -19.94 -0.35 -15.05
CA GLN A 133 -20.48 0.97 -14.74
C GLN A 133 -19.86 1.53 -13.48
N ALA A 134 -19.20 2.68 -13.57
CA ALA A 134 -18.69 3.42 -12.42
C ALA A 134 -19.70 4.50 -12.01
N LEU A 135 -20.19 4.41 -10.79
CA LEU A 135 -21.16 5.35 -10.22
C LEU A 135 -20.46 6.28 -9.23
N PHE A 136 -19.73 7.24 -9.75
CA PHE A 136 -19.08 8.25 -8.91
C PHE A 136 -20.12 9.11 -8.18
N GLY A 137 -19.77 9.56 -6.96
CA GLY A 137 -20.66 10.31 -6.09
C GLY A 137 -21.82 9.50 -5.51
N PHE A 138 -21.80 8.16 -5.63
CA PHE A 138 -22.73 7.29 -4.92
C PHE A 138 -22.15 6.96 -3.52
N ASP A 139 -22.32 7.89 -2.57
CA ASP A 139 -21.84 7.73 -1.19
C ASP A 139 -22.75 6.74 -0.43
N THR A 140 -22.36 5.47 -0.40
CA THR A 140 -23.13 4.38 0.20
C THR A 140 -23.24 4.56 1.72
N GLN A 141 -24.44 4.87 2.19
CA GLN A 141 -24.75 5.07 3.60
C GLN A 141 -25.17 3.77 4.30
N SER A 142 -25.90 2.90 3.61
CA SER A 142 -26.41 1.67 4.21
C SER A 142 -26.42 0.51 3.22
N LEU A 143 -26.34 -0.68 3.79
CA LEU A 143 -26.37 -1.97 3.11
C LEU A 143 -27.35 -2.89 3.85
N ARG A 144 -28.33 -3.45 3.14
CA ARG A 144 -29.35 -4.32 3.68
C ARG A 144 -29.64 -5.47 2.74
N HIS A 145 -29.78 -6.68 3.27
CA HIS A 145 -30.27 -7.84 2.52
C HIS A 145 -31.78 -8.00 2.73
N ALA A 146 -32.55 -8.00 1.64
CA ALA A 146 -33.99 -8.20 1.64
C ALA A 146 -34.43 -8.84 0.30
N ASP A 147 -35.41 -9.70 0.34
CA ASP A 147 -36.00 -10.36 -0.83
C ASP A 147 -34.94 -11.06 -1.72
N GLY A 148 -33.92 -11.69 -1.09
CA GLY A 148 -32.85 -12.39 -1.78
C GLY A 148 -31.84 -11.48 -2.51
N ARG A 149 -31.88 -10.17 -2.31
CA ARG A 149 -30.98 -9.20 -2.93
C ARG A 149 -30.43 -8.20 -1.92
N TRP A 150 -29.26 -7.68 -2.23
CA TRP A 150 -28.66 -6.58 -1.48
C TRP A 150 -29.24 -5.25 -1.98
N GLN A 151 -29.64 -4.43 -1.05
CA GLN A 151 -30.11 -3.06 -1.30
C GLN A 151 -29.07 -2.11 -0.74
N LEU A 152 -28.52 -1.25 -1.61
CA LEU A 152 -27.59 -0.19 -1.26
C LEU A 152 -28.34 1.15 -1.33
N GLN A 153 -28.19 1.96 -0.31
CA GLN A 153 -28.73 3.30 -0.28
C GLN A 153 -27.61 4.32 -0.12
N ALA A 154 -27.57 5.28 -1.04
CA ALA A 154 -26.69 6.41 -0.95
C ALA A 154 -27.23 7.48 0.00
N ARG A 155 -26.33 8.35 0.48
CA ARG A 155 -26.67 9.46 1.39
C ARG A 155 -27.65 10.46 0.75
N ASP A 156 -27.63 10.62 -0.57
CA ASP A 156 -28.56 11.46 -1.34
C ASP A 156 -29.92 10.80 -1.65
N GLY A 157 -30.14 9.59 -1.13
CA GLY A 157 -31.38 8.84 -1.30
C GLY A 157 -31.44 7.92 -2.50
N ARG A 158 -30.46 7.95 -3.42
CA ARG A 158 -30.38 6.98 -4.53
C ARG A 158 -30.28 5.56 -4.01
N ARG A 159 -30.83 4.61 -4.76
CA ARG A 159 -30.85 3.20 -4.37
C ARG A 159 -30.37 2.31 -5.51
N LEU A 160 -29.66 1.25 -5.15
CA LEU A 160 -29.21 0.19 -6.05
C LEU A 160 -29.60 -1.17 -5.46
N GLN A 161 -29.74 -2.16 -6.33
CA GLN A 161 -29.91 -3.55 -5.94
C GLN A 161 -28.88 -4.42 -6.63
N ALA A 162 -28.33 -5.38 -5.91
CA ALA A 162 -27.36 -6.32 -6.43
C ALA A 162 -27.60 -7.73 -5.88
N ALA A 163 -27.27 -8.75 -6.68
CA ALA A 163 -27.27 -10.14 -6.22
C ALA A 163 -26.08 -10.43 -5.30
N ARG A 164 -24.95 -9.76 -5.56
CA ARG A 164 -23.70 -9.90 -4.80
C ARG A 164 -23.09 -8.54 -4.54
N VAL A 165 -22.41 -8.39 -3.41
CA VAL A 165 -21.71 -7.16 -3.03
C VAL A 165 -20.32 -7.48 -2.49
N LEU A 166 -19.30 -6.81 -3.04
CA LEU A 166 -17.95 -6.82 -2.50
C LEU A 166 -17.64 -5.46 -1.86
N VAL A 167 -17.41 -5.44 -0.56
CA VAL A 167 -17.09 -4.22 0.19
C VAL A 167 -15.59 -3.99 0.19
N CYS A 168 -15.15 -2.91 -0.48
CA CYS A 168 -13.76 -2.46 -0.58
C CYS A 168 -13.58 -1.01 -0.08
N ALA A 169 -14.39 -0.58 0.89
CA ALA A 169 -14.50 0.82 1.33
C ALA A 169 -13.40 1.26 2.33
N GLY A 170 -12.29 0.54 2.40
CA GLY A 170 -11.15 0.90 3.26
C GLY A 170 -11.56 1.06 4.73
N ILE A 171 -11.28 2.23 5.31
CA ILE A 171 -11.63 2.54 6.71
C ILE A 171 -13.14 2.62 6.95
N ASP A 172 -13.93 3.01 5.94
CA ASP A 172 -15.38 3.19 6.05
C ASP A 172 -16.12 1.85 6.07
N SER A 173 -15.46 0.76 5.68
CA SER A 173 -16.03 -0.59 5.69
C SER A 173 -16.56 -0.99 7.07
N SER A 174 -15.90 -0.56 8.15
CA SER A 174 -16.34 -0.87 9.52
C SER A 174 -17.68 -0.21 9.85
N ALA A 175 -17.89 1.03 9.42
CA ALA A 175 -19.15 1.74 9.61
C ALA A 175 -20.29 1.11 8.79
N LEU A 176 -19.99 0.79 7.51
CA LEU A 176 -20.96 0.20 6.59
C LEU A 176 -21.41 -1.20 7.01
N LEU A 177 -20.51 -2.03 7.57
CA LEU A 177 -20.79 -3.41 7.96
C LEU A 177 -21.31 -3.55 9.41
N LYS A 178 -21.15 -2.54 10.24
CA LYS A 178 -21.59 -2.56 11.66
C LYS A 178 -23.09 -2.84 11.85
N PRO A 179 -24.01 -2.24 11.06
CA PRO A 179 -25.46 -2.54 11.17
C PRO A 179 -25.81 -4.00 10.91
N LEU A 180 -24.99 -4.71 10.11
CA LEU A 180 -25.10 -6.14 9.86
C LEU A 180 -24.48 -7.01 10.97
N ARG A 181 -24.10 -6.40 12.11
CA ARG A 181 -23.38 -7.03 13.23
C ARG A 181 -22.01 -7.62 12.86
N LEU A 182 -21.46 -7.21 11.72
CA LEU A 182 -20.13 -7.58 11.25
C LEU A 182 -19.11 -6.56 11.74
N ARG A 183 -18.13 -7.02 12.51
CA ARG A 183 -17.08 -6.15 13.06
C ARG A 183 -15.79 -6.35 12.31
N MET A 184 -15.24 -5.27 11.76
CA MET A 184 -13.97 -5.25 11.06
C MET A 184 -12.95 -4.50 11.90
N PRO A 185 -11.88 -5.16 12.40
CA PRO A 185 -10.88 -4.53 13.24
C PRO A 185 -9.87 -3.74 12.38
N VAL A 186 -10.34 -2.67 11.76
CA VAL A 186 -9.55 -1.75 10.96
C VAL A 186 -9.41 -0.41 11.68
N MET A 187 -8.18 0.12 11.70
CA MET A 187 -7.86 1.42 12.28
C MET A 187 -7.24 2.31 11.21
N ALA A 188 -7.56 3.61 11.23
CA ALA A 188 -6.93 4.59 10.38
C ALA A 188 -5.53 4.93 10.89
N ILE A 189 -4.53 4.86 10.01
CA ILE A 189 -3.20 5.44 10.21
C ILE A 189 -2.99 6.45 9.09
N LYS A 190 -2.99 7.73 9.43
CA LYS A 190 -2.81 8.80 8.46
C LYS A 190 -1.35 8.91 8.07
N GLY A 191 -1.08 8.80 6.78
CA GLY A 191 0.23 9.01 6.18
C GLY A 191 0.22 10.20 5.25
N TYR A 192 1.39 10.74 4.98
CA TYR A 192 1.57 11.91 4.14
C TYR A 192 2.49 11.61 2.97
N SER A 193 2.30 12.29 1.87
CA SER A 193 3.23 12.28 0.75
C SER A 193 3.22 13.62 0.01
N PHE A 194 4.31 13.88 -0.68
CA PHE A 194 4.40 14.93 -1.68
C PHE A 194 5.01 14.38 -2.97
N THR A 195 4.76 15.07 -4.07
CA THR A 195 5.38 14.82 -5.38
C THR A 195 6.04 16.12 -5.84
N ALA A 196 7.25 16.00 -6.37
CA ALA A 196 8.04 17.11 -6.88
C ALA A 196 8.75 16.68 -8.17
N PRO A 197 9.28 17.63 -8.99
CA PRO A 197 10.19 17.33 -10.07
C PRO A 197 11.44 16.60 -9.55
N LEU A 198 12.14 15.92 -10.41
CA LEU A 198 13.41 15.28 -10.08
C LEU A 198 14.43 16.35 -9.66
N GLY A 199 15.19 16.08 -8.60
CA GLY A 199 16.37 16.86 -8.24
C GLY A 199 17.57 16.54 -9.12
N SER A 200 18.67 17.27 -8.89
CA SER A 200 19.91 17.11 -9.66
C SER A 200 20.53 15.71 -9.56
N ASN A 201 20.23 14.99 -8.50
CA ASN A 201 20.70 13.62 -8.23
C ASN A 201 19.55 12.75 -7.69
N ALA A 202 18.46 12.69 -8.46
CA ALA A 202 17.28 11.92 -8.10
C ALA A 202 17.54 10.41 -8.20
N PRO A 203 17.13 9.62 -7.18
CA PRO A 203 17.35 8.19 -7.20
C PRO A 203 16.55 7.50 -8.31
N LYS A 204 17.15 6.49 -8.93
CA LYS A 204 16.50 5.58 -9.88
C LYS A 204 15.88 4.39 -9.17
N VAL A 205 16.57 3.87 -8.14
CA VAL A 205 16.08 2.77 -7.30
C VAL A 205 15.11 3.31 -6.26
N SER A 206 14.03 2.58 -5.98
CA SER A 206 13.15 2.93 -4.85
C SER A 206 13.91 2.83 -3.53
N ILE A 207 13.86 3.88 -2.71
CA ILE A 207 14.63 3.97 -1.45
C ILE A 207 13.69 4.02 -0.26
N THR A 208 14.00 3.22 0.77
CA THR A 208 13.41 3.34 2.10
C THR A 208 14.50 3.76 3.10
N ASP A 209 14.44 4.97 3.62
CA ASP A 209 15.21 5.41 4.79
C ASP A 209 14.54 4.85 6.05
N THR A 210 15.12 3.81 6.64
CA THR A 210 14.54 3.15 7.82
C THR A 210 14.64 3.99 9.09
N LYS A 211 15.60 4.93 9.16
CA LYS A 211 15.77 5.84 10.29
C LYS A 211 14.65 6.87 10.36
N ARG A 212 14.32 7.51 9.22
CA ARG A 212 13.29 8.56 9.15
C ARG A 212 11.93 8.03 8.74
N LYS A 213 11.84 6.73 8.38
CA LYS A 213 10.61 6.08 7.87
C LYS A 213 10.07 6.76 6.61
N LEU A 214 10.96 7.12 5.70
CA LEU A 214 10.65 7.73 4.42
C LEU A 214 10.81 6.73 3.28
N VAL A 215 9.98 6.89 2.27
CA VAL A 215 10.08 6.15 1.00
C VAL A 215 10.19 7.15 -0.12
N PHE A 216 11.24 7.03 -0.93
CA PHE A 216 11.44 7.77 -2.18
C PHE A 216 11.14 6.83 -3.34
N CYS A 217 10.32 7.29 -4.28
CA CYS A 217 9.95 6.52 -5.44
C CYS A 217 9.92 7.44 -6.67
N ARG A 218 10.70 7.12 -7.69
CA ARG A 218 10.64 7.79 -8.99
C ARG A 218 9.40 7.30 -9.74
N LEU A 219 8.65 8.23 -10.33
CA LEU A 219 7.46 8.00 -11.13
C LEU A 219 7.58 8.86 -12.41
N GLY A 220 8.19 8.29 -13.46
CA GLY A 220 8.57 9.02 -14.66
C GLY A 220 9.56 10.16 -14.34
N GLU A 221 9.18 11.38 -14.68
CA GLU A 221 10.00 12.59 -14.45
C GLU A 221 9.72 13.26 -13.08
N ARG A 222 9.12 12.54 -12.15
CA ARG A 222 8.79 13.05 -10.81
C ARG A 222 9.31 12.12 -9.73
N ILE A 223 9.53 12.66 -8.55
CA ILE A 223 9.81 11.89 -7.35
C ILE A 223 8.66 12.04 -6.36
N ARG A 224 8.15 10.91 -5.86
CA ARG A 224 7.20 10.89 -4.76
C ARG A 224 7.92 10.50 -3.48
N VAL A 225 7.72 11.30 -2.45
CA VAL A 225 8.21 10.98 -1.10
C VAL A 225 7.03 10.78 -0.18
N ALA A 226 7.00 9.62 0.51
CA ALA A 226 5.99 9.30 1.48
C ALA A 226 6.61 9.03 2.84
N GLY A 227 5.88 9.37 3.91
CA GLY A 227 6.34 9.14 5.28
C GLY A 227 5.27 9.45 6.30
N LEU A 228 5.69 9.56 7.54
CA LEU A 228 4.88 9.84 8.70
C LEU A 228 3.75 8.83 8.93
N ALA A 229 3.28 8.75 10.17
CA ALA A 229 2.19 7.89 10.57
C ALA A 229 1.52 8.46 11.81
N ASP A 230 0.36 9.08 11.63
CA ASP A 230 -0.43 9.63 12.73
C ASP A 230 -1.51 8.61 13.09
N LEU A 231 -1.50 8.17 14.34
CA LEU A 231 -2.38 7.12 14.82
C LEU A 231 -3.75 7.70 15.18
N ASN A 232 -4.81 7.00 14.80
CA ASN A 232 -6.18 7.34 15.14
C ASN A 232 -6.62 8.75 14.70
N ASP A 233 -5.99 9.30 13.67
CA ASP A 233 -6.46 10.50 12.99
C ASP A 233 -7.33 10.10 11.79
N TRP A 234 -8.60 10.49 11.83
CA TRP A 234 -9.61 10.17 10.83
C TRP A 234 -9.87 11.33 9.86
N ASN A 235 -9.17 12.45 10.03
CA ASN A 235 -9.26 13.58 9.12
C ASN A 235 -8.33 13.38 7.91
N PRO A 236 -8.84 13.23 6.67
CA PRO A 236 -8.00 13.04 5.49
C PRO A 236 -7.30 14.32 5.03
N THR A 237 -7.59 15.49 5.62
CA THR A 237 -6.99 16.76 5.23
C THR A 237 -5.50 16.78 5.60
N PRO A 238 -4.59 17.09 4.67
CA PRO A 238 -3.18 17.25 4.99
C PRO A 238 -2.95 18.43 5.93
N GLU A 239 -2.16 18.20 6.99
CA GLU A 239 -1.75 19.28 7.91
C GLU A 239 -0.49 19.94 7.40
N PRO A 240 -0.46 21.28 7.18
CA PRO A 240 0.70 21.98 6.63
C PRO A 240 1.98 21.77 7.45
N ALA A 241 1.91 21.77 8.78
CA ALA A 241 3.06 21.54 9.65
C ALA A 241 3.65 20.13 9.50
N ARG A 242 2.79 19.10 9.29
CA ARG A 242 3.23 17.72 9.04
C ARG A 242 3.87 17.58 7.68
N LEU A 243 3.32 18.24 6.65
CA LEU A 243 3.93 18.27 5.32
C LEU A 243 5.29 18.96 5.33
N ALA A 244 5.41 20.12 6.00
CA ALA A 244 6.69 20.80 6.18
C ALA A 244 7.72 19.90 6.88
N THR A 245 7.30 19.15 7.91
CA THR A 245 8.15 18.15 8.58
C THR A 245 8.61 17.06 7.61
N LEU A 246 7.70 16.51 6.79
CA LEU A 246 8.03 15.48 5.81
C LEU A 246 9.06 15.98 4.79
N ILE A 247 8.85 17.19 4.23
CA ILE A 247 9.76 17.81 3.26
C ILE A 247 11.14 18.06 3.89
N ALA A 248 11.19 18.61 5.11
CA ALA A 248 12.45 18.84 5.82
C ALA A 248 13.21 17.53 6.08
N GLN A 249 12.54 16.48 6.50
CA GLN A 249 13.14 15.17 6.72
C GLN A 249 13.62 14.53 5.41
N ALA A 250 12.86 14.68 4.32
CA ALA A 250 13.25 14.18 3.00
C ALA A 250 14.51 14.86 2.49
N ARG A 251 14.56 16.19 2.57
CA ARG A 251 15.75 16.99 2.23
C ARG A 251 16.97 16.63 3.08
N ALA A 252 16.78 16.38 4.38
CA ALA A 252 17.85 15.94 5.28
C ALA A 252 18.30 14.50 5.02
N SER A 253 17.47 13.67 4.38
CA SER A 253 17.82 12.31 3.98
C SER A 253 18.60 12.28 2.69
N LEU A 254 18.05 12.89 1.64
CA LEU A 254 18.60 12.95 0.27
C LEU A 254 18.39 14.36 -0.29
N PRO A 255 19.36 15.28 -0.09
CA PRO A 255 19.20 16.70 -0.41
C PRO A 255 18.88 17.00 -1.88
N GLU A 256 19.41 16.19 -2.80
CA GLU A 256 19.32 16.39 -4.25
C GLU A 256 18.35 15.44 -4.95
N ALA A 257 17.55 14.67 -4.17
CA ALA A 257 16.62 13.68 -4.74
C ALA A 257 15.43 14.34 -5.47
N ALA A 258 14.97 15.49 -4.98
CA ALA A 258 13.81 16.20 -5.48
C ALA A 258 14.08 17.70 -5.56
N ASP A 259 13.38 18.39 -6.44
CA ASP A 259 13.26 19.85 -6.37
C ASP A 259 12.29 20.20 -5.23
N TYR A 260 12.84 20.35 -4.04
CA TYR A 260 12.08 20.63 -2.81
C TYR A 260 11.51 22.05 -2.75
N GLU A 261 11.89 22.93 -3.66
CA GLU A 261 11.32 24.29 -3.75
C GLU A 261 10.03 24.32 -4.58
N HIS A 262 9.84 23.32 -5.47
CA HIS A 262 8.71 23.26 -6.38
C HIS A 262 7.88 21.99 -6.15
N ILE A 263 7.17 21.92 -5.00
CA ILE A 263 6.27 20.82 -4.71
C ILE A 263 5.03 20.92 -5.60
N GLU A 264 4.84 19.94 -6.48
CA GLU A 264 3.71 19.90 -7.42
C GLU A 264 2.39 19.52 -6.73
N SER A 265 2.46 18.57 -5.81
CA SER A 265 1.28 18.12 -5.08
C SER A 265 1.65 17.50 -3.73
N SER A 266 0.70 17.59 -2.80
CA SER A 266 0.81 16.97 -1.49
C SER A 266 -0.57 16.44 -1.06
N TRP A 267 -0.57 15.31 -0.35
CA TRP A 267 -1.80 14.74 0.16
C TRP A 267 -1.57 13.91 1.43
N ALA A 268 -2.65 13.64 2.13
CA ALA A 268 -2.68 12.69 3.22
C ALA A 268 -3.70 11.57 2.92
N GLY A 269 -3.38 10.36 3.35
CA GLY A 269 -4.25 9.21 3.16
C GLY A 269 -4.42 8.39 4.43
N LEU A 270 -5.63 7.89 4.63
CA LEU A 270 -6.00 7.07 5.78
C LEU A 270 -5.78 5.60 5.45
N ARG A 271 -4.64 5.04 5.91
CA ARG A 271 -4.31 3.64 5.70
C ARG A 271 -5.19 2.76 6.57
N PRO A 272 -5.97 1.83 6.00
CA PRO A 272 -6.81 0.91 6.75
C PRO A 272 -5.97 -0.23 7.30
N VAL A 273 -5.56 -0.17 8.56
CA VAL A 273 -4.62 -1.14 9.16
C VAL A 273 -5.33 -2.14 10.05
N THR A 274 -5.07 -3.43 9.82
CA THR A 274 -5.51 -4.52 10.69
C THR A 274 -4.49 -4.77 11.81
N PRO A 275 -4.85 -5.41 12.93
CA PRO A 275 -3.90 -5.71 13.99
C PRO A 275 -2.78 -6.68 13.60
N TRP A 276 -2.96 -7.44 12.52
CA TRP A 276 -2.05 -8.49 12.04
C TRP A 276 -1.38 -8.19 10.70
N THR A 277 -1.51 -6.96 10.20
CA THR A 277 -0.92 -6.42 8.97
C THR A 277 -1.44 -6.98 7.64
N SER A 278 -1.91 -8.22 7.56
CA SER A 278 -2.56 -8.75 6.35
C SER A 278 -4.02 -8.26 6.21
N PRO A 279 -4.54 -8.13 4.98
CA PRO A 279 -5.92 -7.70 4.75
C PRO A 279 -6.95 -8.74 5.21
N ILE A 280 -8.19 -8.28 5.37
CA ILE A 280 -9.37 -9.11 5.61
C ILE A 280 -10.02 -9.37 4.26
N ILE A 281 -9.87 -10.58 3.75
CA ILE A 281 -10.49 -11.05 2.51
C ILE A 281 -11.39 -12.21 2.89
N ARG A 282 -12.70 -11.99 2.90
CA ARG A 282 -13.61 -12.97 3.50
C ARG A 282 -15.00 -12.95 2.91
N ASN A 283 -15.58 -14.12 2.70
CA ASN A 283 -17.02 -14.30 2.50
C ASN A 283 -17.76 -14.00 3.81
N LEU A 284 -18.82 -13.20 3.74
CA LEU A 284 -19.64 -12.77 4.88
C LEU A 284 -21.05 -13.38 4.87
N GLY A 285 -21.34 -14.24 3.88
CA GLY A 285 -22.65 -14.89 3.69
C GLY A 285 -23.57 -14.14 2.72
N ASP A 286 -24.59 -14.81 2.23
CA ASP A 286 -25.66 -14.26 1.38
C ASP A 286 -25.16 -13.47 0.15
N GLY A 287 -24.03 -13.87 -0.46
CA GLY A 287 -23.44 -13.15 -1.58
C GLY A 287 -22.75 -11.82 -1.18
N LEU A 288 -22.41 -11.65 0.08
CA LEU A 288 -21.61 -10.54 0.59
C LEU A 288 -20.16 -11.01 0.84
N ALA A 289 -19.18 -10.24 0.40
CA ALA A 289 -17.78 -10.43 0.76
C ALA A 289 -17.10 -9.09 1.05
N CYS A 290 -15.92 -9.13 1.65
CA CYS A 290 -15.11 -7.94 1.87
C CYS A 290 -13.64 -8.15 1.48
N ASN A 291 -13.00 -7.06 1.04
CA ASN A 291 -11.58 -6.95 0.74
C ASN A 291 -11.05 -5.63 1.30
N ILE A 292 -10.55 -5.64 2.53
CA ILE A 292 -10.24 -4.43 3.30
C ILE A 292 -8.99 -4.61 4.17
N GLY A 293 -8.42 -3.51 4.64
CA GLY A 293 -7.39 -3.56 5.68
C GLY A 293 -5.97 -3.80 5.18
N HIS A 294 -5.64 -3.36 3.97
CA HIS A 294 -4.33 -3.55 3.33
C HIS A 294 -3.20 -2.71 3.93
N GLY A 295 -3.50 -1.78 4.82
CA GLY A 295 -2.53 -0.94 5.50
C GLY A 295 -1.64 -0.15 4.54
N MET A 296 -0.34 -0.27 4.70
CA MET A 296 0.66 0.39 3.86
C MET A 296 1.00 -0.37 2.56
N LEU A 297 0.50 -1.60 2.41
CA LEU A 297 0.85 -2.49 1.31
C LEU A 297 -0.27 -2.64 0.27
N GLY A 298 -1.26 -1.74 0.29
CA GLY A 298 -2.42 -1.81 -0.60
C GLY A 298 -2.04 -1.94 -2.07
N TRP A 299 -1.04 -1.18 -2.54
CA TRP A 299 -0.54 -1.29 -3.90
C TRP A 299 0.09 -2.67 -4.18
N THR A 300 1.01 -3.11 -3.34
CA THR A 300 1.70 -4.39 -3.46
C THR A 300 0.74 -5.59 -3.46
N LEU A 301 -0.37 -5.50 -2.73
CA LEU A 301 -1.30 -6.62 -2.53
C LEU A 301 -2.55 -6.55 -3.41
N ALA A 302 -2.70 -5.48 -4.22
CA ALA A 302 -3.96 -5.13 -4.89
C ALA A 302 -4.52 -6.27 -5.74
N MET A 303 -3.72 -6.79 -6.66
CA MET A 303 -4.21 -7.75 -7.66
C MET A 303 -4.52 -9.12 -7.06
N GLY A 304 -3.60 -9.69 -6.26
CA GLY A 304 -3.83 -10.97 -5.60
C GLY A 304 -4.98 -10.92 -4.60
N SER A 305 -5.11 -9.79 -3.85
CA SER A 305 -6.26 -9.62 -2.95
C SER A 305 -7.58 -9.48 -3.71
N GLY A 306 -7.57 -8.86 -4.89
CA GLY A 306 -8.72 -8.77 -5.78
C GLY A 306 -9.19 -10.14 -6.26
N GLU A 307 -8.27 -10.98 -6.74
CA GLU A 307 -8.58 -12.36 -7.16
C GLU A 307 -9.15 -13.19 -6.02
N ARG A 308 -8.46 -13.20 -4.86
CA ARG A 308 -8.97 -13.90 -3.66
C ARG A 308 -10.35 -13.40 -3.24
N ALA A 309 -10.61 -12.08 -3.34
CA ALA A 309 -11.90 -11.49 -2.97
C ALA A 309 -13.04 -11.95 -3.89
N VAL A 310 -12.77 -12.07 -5.20
CA VAL A 310 -13.73 -12.61 -6.16
C VAL A 310 -14.01 -14.09 -5.87
N GLN A 311 -12.99 -14.90 -5.61
CA GLN A 311 -13.16 -16.29 -5.22
C GLN A 311 -14.06 -16.42 -3.98
N GLN A 312 -13.79 -15.62 -2.94
CA GLN A 312 -14.62 -15.57 -1.74
C GLN A 312 -16.07 -15.14 -2.02
N LEU A 313 -16.28 -14.16 -2.90
CA LEU A 313 -17.62 -13.67 -3.27
C LEU A 313 -18.41 -14.72 -4.06
N LEU A 314 -17.73 -15.51 -4.89
CA LEU A 314 -18.35 -16.55 -5.73
C LEU A 314 -18.47 -17.90 -5.01
N GLY A 315 -17.90 -18.06 -3.81
CA GLY A 315 -17.85 -19.33 -3.08
C GLY A 315 -16.95 -20.38 -3.75
N MET A 316 -15.95 -19.91 -4.50
CA MET A 316 -14.93 -20.76 -5.12
C MET A 316 -13.79 -20.90 -4.08
N THR A 317 -13.73 -22.07 -3.41
CA THR A 317 -12.66 -22.40 -2.45
C THR A 317 -11.65 -23.34 -3.09
#